data_57441f8be420542df91ed80285193911
#
_entry.id   57441f8be420542df91ed80285193911
#
_cell.length_a   1.000
_cell.length_b   1.000
_cell.length_c   1.000
_cell.angle_alpha   90.00
_cell.angle_beta   90.00
_cell.angle_gamma   90.00
#
_symmetry.space_group_name_H-M   'P 1'
#
loop_
_entity.id
_entity.type
_entity.pdbx_description
1 polymer ?
#
loop_
_entity_poly.entity_id
_entity_poly.type
_entity_poly.pdbx_seq_one_letter_code
_entity_poly.pdbx_strand_id
1 'polypeptide(L)'
;RHFVLLAALGFAVALASWAGLTAPLVQYFPGGGLLRDGQKWLILAIPAFVAAAGALEPRRALAAAAFALLQVPDAPLALAALTPTTVEVPAVDHRGRDVFFESRPALLPLDGHPVVDPAPKAMNVVESGALTVDGVAVDPPSLRWSAAQAALDDHDRLRELGVGVVMRADGSVTETGAPARPLPPAGVALFALWCMVPWLLCDTDHTYSARRSYLRVSGN
;
A
#
# COMPACT_ATOMS: atom_id res chain seq x y z
N ARG A 1 2.38 19.42 -22.47
CA ARG A 1 3.59 19.88 -21.75
C ARG A 1 3.57 19.43 -20.28
N HIS A 2 2.46 19.60 -19.54
CA HIS A 2 2.37 19.25 -18.10
C HIS A 2 2.63 17.77 -17.82
N PHE A 3 2.09 16.88 -18.64
CA PHE A 3 2.32 15.43 -18.47
C PHE A 3 3.79 15.03 -18.67
N VAL A 4 4.49 15.70 -19.60
CA VAL A 4 5.93 15.48 -19.80
C VAL A 4 6.74 15.95 -18.60
N LEU A 5 6.38 17.09 -18.00
CA LEU A 5 7.03 17.57 -16.77
C LEU A 5 6.81 16.64 -15.58
N LEU A 6 5.57 16.10 -15.43
CA LEU A 6 5.29 15.09 -14.40
C LEU A 6 6.10 13.82 -14.61
N ALA A 7 6.19 13.34 -15.84
CA ALA A 7 7.00 12.18 -16.17
C ALA A 7 8.48 12.43 -15.86
N ALA A 8 9.02 13.58 -16.29
CA ALA A 8 10.40 13.97 -16.01
C ALA A 8 10.69 14.02 -14.50
N LEU A 9 9.77 14.58 -13.70
CA LEU A 9 9.86 14.58 -12.24
C LEU A 9 9.88 13.17 -11.68
N GLY A 10 8.96 12.30 -12.11
CA GLY A 10 8.89 10.91 -11.66
C GLY A 10 10.18 10.15 -11.93
N PHE A 11 10.73 10.28 -13.15
CA PHE A 11 12.01 9.67 -13.52
C PHE A 11 13.18 10.26 -12.72
N ALA A 12 13.22 11.59 -12.53
CA ALA A 12 14.28 12.25 -11.76
C ALA A 12 14.32 11.74 -10.31
N VAL A 13 13.16 11.65 -9.65
CA VAL A 13 13.08 11.14 -8.27
C VAL A 13 13.44 9.65 -8.22
N ALA A 14 12.96 8.85 -9.17
CA ALA A 14 13.30 7.42 -9.24
C ALA A 14 14.80 7.20 -9.41
N LEU A 15 15.45 7.94 -10.31
CA LEU A 15 16.91 7.89 -10.53
C LEU A 15 17.68 8.38 -9.31
N ALA A 16 17.26 9.48 -8.69
CA ALA A 16 17.88 9.99 -7.47
C ALA A 16 17.81 8.97 -6.32
N SER A 17 16.67 8.30 -6.18
CA SER A 17 16.50 7.23 -5.18
C SER A 17 17.40 6.04 -5.49
N TRP A 18 17.46 5.60 -6.74
CA TRP A 18 18.33 4.51 -7.17
C TRP A 18 19.82 4.85 -6.96
N ALA A 19 20.21 6.10 -7.20
CA ALA A 19 21.57 6.58 -6.95
C ALA A 19 21.90 6.82 -5.46
N GLY A 20 20.96 6.55 -4.55
CA GLY A 20 21.14 6.76 -3.10
C GLY A 20 21.08 8.23 -2.64
N LEU A 21 20.78 9.18 -3.54
CA LEU A 21 20.76 10.61 -3.21
C LEU A 21 19.62 10.96 -2.24
N THR A 22 18.59 10.13 -2.15
CA THR A 22 17.47 10.31 -1.22
C THR A 22 17.72 9.72 0.17
N ALA A 23 18.83 8.99 0.39
CA ALA A 23 19.11 8.31 1.66
C ALA A 23 19.06 9.23 2.89
N PRO A 24 19.59 10.46 2.90
CA PRO A 24 19.48 11.36 4.05
C PRO A 24 18.04 11.75 4.34
N LEU A 25 17.20 11.94 3.30
CA LEU A 25 15.79 12.26 3.44
C LEU A 25 15.01 11.08 4.00
N VAL A 26 15.32 9.86 3.58
CA VAL A 26 14.72 8.63 4.11
C VAL A 26 15.04 8.46 5.58
N GLN A 27 16.28 8.79 5.99
CA GLN A 27 16.77 8.56 7.34
C GLN A 27 16.30 9.62 8.34
N TYR A 28 16.25 10.90 7.96
CA TYR A 28 16.09 12.00 8.89
C TYR A 28 14.76 12.76 8.75
N PHE A 29 14.03 12.58 7.65
CA PHE A 29 12.81 13.34 7.40
C PHE A 29 11.55 12.52 7.74
N PRO A 30 10.60 13.05 8.53
CA PRO A 30 9.32 12.40 8.77
C PRO A 30 8.58 12.13 7.45
N GLY A 31 8.25 10.87 7.17
CA GLY A 31 7.65 10.47 5.88
C GLY A 31 8.66 10.19 4.77
N GLY A 32 9.96 10.34 5.01
CA GLY A 32 11.03 10.05 4.05
C GLY A 32 11.03 8.60 3.53
N GLY A 33 10.43 7.67 4.29
CA GLY A 33 10.26 6.29 3.85
C GLY A 33 9.52 6.13 2.52
N LEU A 34 8.70 7.12 2.11
CA LEU A 34 8.06 7.14 0.79
C LEU A 34 9.08 7.29 -0.36
N LEU A 35 10.26 7.85 -0.09
CA LEU A 35 11.32 8.01 -1.07
C LEU A 35 12.22 6.77 -1.21
N ARG A 36 12.09 5.80 -0.28
CA ARG A 36 12.86 4.54 -0.31
C ARG A 36 12.55 3.73 -1.57
N ASP A 37 11.29 3.67 -1.97
CA ASP A 37 10.83 2.89 -3.11
C ASP A 37 10.75 3.78 -4.36
N GLY A 38 11.89 4.13 -4.92
CA GLY A 38 12.01 5.06 -6.05
C GLY A 38 11.12 4.70 -7.24
N GLN A 39 10.90 3.40 -7.51
CA GLN A 39 10.04 2.95 -8.60
C GLN A 39 8.59 3.43 -8.49
N LYS A 40 8.09 3.71 -7.30
CA LYS A 40 6.71 4.22 -7.11
C LYS A 40 6.51 5.59 -7.74
N TRP A 41 7.56 6.38 -7.88
CA TRP A 41 7.48 7.70 -8.50
C TRP A 41 7.29 7.64 -10.02
N LEU A 42 7.57 6.50 -10.66
CA LEU A 42 7.28 6.29 -12.09
C LEU A 42 5.78 6.32 -12.40
N ILE A 43 4.91 6.23 -11.40
CA ILE A 43 3.46 6.42 -11.57
C ILE A 43 3.13 7.80 -12.14
N LEU A 44 3.96 8.81 -11.86
CA LEU A 44 3.81 10.17 -12.42
C LEU A 44 4.03 10.21 -13.94
N ALA A 45 4.66 9.20 -14.53
CA ALA A 45 4.85 9.10 -15.98
C ALA A 45 3.62 8.50 -16.69
N ILE A 46 2.72 7.83 -15.99
CA ILE A 46 1.55 7.17 -16.59
C ILE A 46 0.70 8.14 -17.43
N PRO A 47 0.33 9.36 -16.97
CA PRO A 47 -0.45 10.28 -17.78
C PRO A 47 0.23 10.65 -19.11
N ALA A 48 1.56 10.78 -19.12
CA ALA A 48 2.31 11.05 -20.34
C ALA A 48 2.27 9.85 -21.31
N PHE A 49 2.43 8.64 -20.80
CA PHE A 49 2.36 7.43 -21.62
C PHE A 49 0.95 7.21 -22.18
N VAL A 50 -0.09 7.42 -21.38
CA VAL A 50 -1.49 7.33 -21.83
C VAL A 50 -1.78 8.35 -22.92
N ALA A 51 -1.35 9.62 -22.72
CA ALA A 51 -1.52 10.66 -23.73
C ALA A 51 -0.75 10.36 -25.01
N ALA A 52 0.47 9.84 -24.91
CA ALA A 52 1.27 9.43 -26.07
C ALA A 52 0.62 8.25 -26.80
N ALA A 53 0.16 7.23 -26.08
CA ALA A 53 -0.53 6.08 -26.66
C ALA A 53 -1.83 6.48 -27.38
N GLY A 54 -2.60 7.41 -26.77
CA GLY A 54 -3.84 7.94 -27.37
C GLY A 54 -3.61 8.79 -28.63
N ALA A 55 -2.38 9.28 -28.84
CA ALA A 55 -2.01 10.03 -30.06
C ALA A 55 -1.48 9.13 -31.19
N LEU A 56 -1.29 7.82 -30.94
CA LEU A 56 -0.81 6.88 -31.95
C LEU A 56 -1.90 6.48 -32.95
N GLU A 57 -1.52 6.31 -34.19
CA GLU A 57 -2.37 5.63 -35.16
C GLU A 57 -2.64 4.17 -34.75
N PRO A 58 -3.81 3.58 -35.07
CA PRO A 58 -4.19 2.23 -34.60
C PRO A 58 -3.14 1.14 -34.88
N ARG A 59 -2.46 1.19 -36.02
CA ARG A 59 -1.41 0.21 -36.34
C ARG A 59 -0.18 0.34 -35.43
N ARG A 60 0.23 1.57 -35.12
CA ARG A 60 1.35 1.86 -34.23
C ARG A 60 0.98 1.54 -32.77
N ALA A 61 -0.26 1.83 -32.37
CA ALA A 61 -0.79 1.46 -31.07
C ALA A 61 -0.77 -0.06 -30.85
N LEU A 62 -1.17 -0.84 -31.86
CA LEU A 62 -1.13 -2.31 -31.83
C LEU A 62 0.32 -2.81 -31.71
N ALA A 63 1.25 -2.24 -32.48
CA ALA A 63 2.67 -2.59 -32.36
C ALA A 63 3.24 -2.26 -30.98
N ALA A 64 2.93 -1.08 -30.44
CA ALA A 64 3.35 -0.70 -29.10
C ALA A 64 2.78 -1.64 -28.03
N ALA A 65 1.51 -2.02 -28.13
CA ALA A 65 0.88 -3.00 -27.24
C ALA A 65 1.57 -4.38 -27.33
N ALA A 66 1.89 -4.84 -28.54
CA ALA A 66 2.62 -6.09 -28.73
C ALA A 66 4.02 -6.03 -28.07
N PHE A 67 4.77 -4.93 -28.25
CA PHE A 67 6.06 -4.75 -27.60
C PHE A 67 5.94 -4.70 -26.09
N ALA A 68 4.90 -4.05 -25.54
CA ALA A 68 4.65 -4.02 -24.10
C ALA A 68 4.38 -5.42 -23.53
N LEU A 69 3.60 -6.23 -24.25
CA LEU A 69 3.34 -7.63 -23.86
C LEU A 69 4.60 -8.51 -23.95
N LEU A 70 5.46 -8.25 -24.94
CA LEU A 70 6.73 -8.97 -25.09
C LEU A 70 7.76 -8.66 -23.99
N GLN A 71 7.57 -7.58 -23.23
CA GLN A 71 8.43 -7.27 -22.07
C GLN A 71 8.17 -8.19 -20.86
N VAL A 72 7.01 -8.85 -20.83
CA VAL A 72 6.60 -9.76 -19.76
C VAL A 72 6.08 -11.08 -20.37
N PRO A 73 6.96 -11.80 -21.11
CA PRO A 73 6.55 -13.00 -21.82
C PRO A 73 6.14 -14.15 -20.89
N ASP A 74 6.59 -14.10 -19.65
CA ASP A 74 6.32 -15.05 -18.57
C ASP A 74 5.04 -14.70 -17.76
N ALA A 75 4.43 -13.54 -17.97
CA ALA A 75 3.22 -13.16 -17.25
C ALA A 75 2.10 -14.20 -17.30
N PRO A 76 1.77 -14.81 -18.47
CA PRO A 76 0.78 -15.89 -18.52
C PRO A 76 1.20 -17.12 -17.70
N LEU A 77 2.48 -17.45 -17.67
CA LEU A 77 3.02 -18.57 -16.88
C LEU A 77 2.96 -18.27 -15.40
N ALA A 78 3.29 -17.03 -15.00
CA ALA A 78 3.20 -16.57 -13.62
C ALA A 78 1.74 -16.62 -13.12
N LEU A 79 0.77 -16.25 -13.95
CA LEU A 79 -0.66 -16.37 -13.62
C LEU A 79 -1.10 -17.83 -13.46
N ALA A 80 -0.58 -18.74 -14.28
CA ALA A 80 -0.88 -20.17 -14.19
C ALA A 80 -0.31 -20.81 -12.93
N ALA A 81 0.75 -20.23 -12.34
CA ALA A 81 1.34 -20.68 -11.09
C ALA A 81 0.58 -20.19 -9.86
N LEU A 82 -0.33 -19.20 -10.00
CA LEU A 82 -1.15 -18.70 -8.91
C LEU A 82 -2.27 -19.68 -8.60
N THR A 83 -2.14 -20.39 -7.48
CA THR A 83 -3.21 -21.25 -6.96
C THR A 83 -4.01 -20.49 -5.90
N PRO A 84 -5.36 -20.45 -6.04
CA PRO A 84 -6.20 -19.90 -4.98
C PRO A 84 -5.99 -20.66 -3.68
N THR A 85 -5.67 -19.95 -2.63
CA THR A 85 -5.42 -20.53 -1.31
C THR A 85 -6.32 -19.83 -0.29
N THR A 86 -6.97 -20.59 0.56
CA THR A 86 -7.78 -20.08 1.66
C THR A 86 -6.96 -20.15 2.95
N VAL A 87 -6.77 -19.02 3.59
CA VAL A 87 -6.13 -18.91 4.89
C VAL A 87 -7.18 -18.55 5.93
N GLU A 88 -7.26 -19.33 6.98
CA GLU A 88 -8.22 -19.10 8.05
C GLU A 88 -7.75 -17.92 8.93
N VAL A 89 -8.60 -16.90 9.04
CA VAL A 89 -8.39 -15.80 9.97
C VAL A 89 -9.06 -16.16 11.28
N PRO A 90 -8.36 -16.08 12.43
CA PRO A 90 -8.95 -16.39 13.72
C PRO A 90 -10.18 -15.54 13.99
N ALA A 91 -11.27 -16.17 14.38
CA ALA A 91 -12.51 -15.50 14.75
C ALA A 91 -12.38 -14.92 16.17
N VAL A 92 -11.91 -13.66 16.25
CA VAL A 92 -11.74 -12.94 17.52
C VAL A 92 -12.70 -11.76 17.55
N ASP A 93 -13.49 -11.63 18.65
CA ASP A 93 -14.36 -10.45 18.85
C ASP A 93 -13.52 -9.25 19.31
N HIS A 94 -12.88 -8.59 18.35
CA HIS A 94 -11.98 -7.47 18.65
C HIS A 94 -12.69 -6.12 18.78
N ARG A 95 -13.89 -5.91 18.23
CA ARG A 95 -14.66 -4.64 18.29
C ARG A 95 -13.84 -3.40 17.97
N GLY A 96 -12.93 -3.48 16.98
CA GLY A 96 -12.04 -2.38 16.60
C GLY A 96 -10.85 -2.16 17.55
N ARG A 97 -10.67 -2.99 18.58
CA ARG A 97 -9.52 -2.97 19.48
C ARG A 97 -8.31 -3.63 18.82
N ASP A 98 -7.11 -3.28 19.27
CA ASP A 98 -5.88 -3.90 18.80
C ASP A 98 -5.76 -5.32 19.36
N VAL A 99 -5.40 -6.27 18.50
CA VAL A 99 -5.26 -7.71 18.83
C VAL A 99 -3.78 -8.08 18.84
N PHE A 100 -3.36 -8.79 19.88
CA PHE A 100 -2.03 -9.37 19.97
C PHE A 100 -2.13 -10.90 19.87
N PHE A 101 -1.36 -11.47 18.96
CA PHE A 101 -1.21 -12.92 18.82
C PHE A 101 0.13 -13.37 19.40
N GLU A 102 0.11 -14.25 20.40
CA GLU A 102 1.31 -14.73 21.07
C GLU A 102 2.27 -15.49 20.13
N SER A 103 1.72 -16.30 19.22
CA SER A 103 2.51 -17.25 18.40
C SER A 103 2.17 -17.20 16.90
N ARG A 104 1.48 -16.17 16.42
CA ARG A 104 1.10 -16.07 15.00
C ARG A 104 2.16 -15.30 14.21
N PRO A 105 2.88 -15.94 13.28
CA PRO A 105 3.88 -15.27 12.47
C PRO A 105 3.23 -14.46 11.34
N ALA A 106 3.94 -13.42 10.85
CA ALA A 106 3.49 -12.61 9.71
C ALA A 106 3.47 -13.40 8.38
N LEU A 107 4.26 -14.48 8.31
CA LEU A 107 4.29 -15.41 7.19
C LEU A 107 3.87 -16.78 7.68
N LEU A 108 2.72 -17.25 7.21
CA LEU A 108 2.17 -18.56 7.57
C LEU A 108 2.74 -19.63 6.63
N PRO A 109 3.29 -20.73 7.14
CA PRO A 109 3.70 -21.86 6.31
C PRO A 109 2.44 -22.59 5.83
N LEU A 110 2.17 -22.57 4.55
CA LEU A 110 1.05 -23.27 3.95
C LEU A 110 1.55 -24.11 2.77
N ASP A 111 1.34 -25.41 2.83
CA ASP A 111 1.74 -26.37 1.78
C ASP A 111 3.20 -26.20 1.31
N GLY A 112 4.11 -25.87 2.22
CA GLY A 112 5.52 -25.63 1.92
C GLY A 112 5.86 -24.26 1.37
N HIS A 113 4.87 -23.36 1.22
CA HIS A 113 5.06 -21.99 0.76
C HIS A 113 4.70 -20.97 1.85
N PRO A 114 5.49 -19.90 2.02
CA PRO A 114 5.15 -18.82 2.93
C PRO A 114 4.01 -17.95 2.34
N VAL A 115 2.92 -17.82 3.09
CA VAL A 115 1.78 -16.96 2.72
C VAL A 115 1.68 -15.83 3.74
N VAL A 116 1.50 -14.61 3.26
CA VAL A 116 1.29 -13.45 4.13
C VAL A 116 0.00 -13.64 4.93
N ASP A 117 0.08 -13.46 6.26
CA ASP A 117 -1.08 -13.56 7.13
C ASP A 117 -2.14 -12.52 6.75
N PRO A 118 -3.39 -12.94 6.46
CA PRO A 118 -4.48 -12.01 6.18
C PRO A 118 -5.08 -11.35 7.43
N ALA A 119 -4.75 -11.78 8.65
CA ALA A 119 -5.32 -11.23 9.88
C ALA A 119 -5.16 -9.70 10.00
N PRO A 120 -4.02 -9.06 9.62
CA PRO A 120 -3.88 -7.60 9.67
C PRO A 120 -4.80 -6.83 8.72
N LYS A 121 -5.40 -7.52 7.75
CA LYS A 121 -6.42 -6.91 6.85
C LYS A 121 -7.82 -6.97 7.45
N ALA A 122 -8.06 -7.92 8.35
CA ALA A 122 -9.35 -8.13 8.99
C ALA A 122 -9.48 -7.39 10.33
N MET A 123 -8.36 -7.18 11.02
CA MET A 123 -8.33 -6.56 12.35
C MET A 123 -7.01 -5.80 12.59
N ASN A 124 -6.98 -4.94 13.60
CA ASN A 124 -5.77 -4.21 13.99
C ASN A 124 -4.84 -5.13 14.77
N VAL A 125 -3.89 -5.77 14.10
CA VAL A 125 -2.93 -6.67 14.75
C VAL A 125 -1.71 -5.89 15.22
N VAL A 126 -1.21 -6.21 16.43
CA VAL A 126 0.10 -5.75 16.91
C VAL A 126 1.16 -6.66 16.31
N GLU A 127 1.74 -6.22 15.18
CA GLU A 127 2.69 -7.03 14.42
C GLU A 127 4.12 -6.87 14.95
N SER A 128 4.87 -7.96 14.87
CA SER A 128 6.30 -7.96 15.19
C SER A 128 7.09 -7.09 14.22
N GLY A 129 6.82 -7.19 12.91
CA GLY A 129 7.65 -6.57 11.88
C GLY A 129 9.06 -7.14 11.79
N ALA A 130 9.38 -8.17 12.59
CA ALA A 130 10.70 -8.79 12.55
C ALA A 130 10.92 -9.49 11.20
N LEU A 131 12.10 -9.32 10.65
CA LEU A 131 12.54 -10.01 9.44
C LEU A 131 13.75 -10.88 9.75
N THR A 132 13.61 -12.17 9.45
CA THR A 132 14.72 -13.14 9.53
C THR A 132 14.97 -13.74 8.16
N VAL A 133 16.21 -13.71 7.70
CA VAL A 133 16.64 -14.28 6.43
C VAL A 133 17.73 -15.33 6.73
N ASP A 134 17.51 -16.55 6.30
CA ASP A 134 18.43 -17.67 6.53
C ASP A 134 18.84 -17.84 8.02
N GLY A 135 17.88 -17.63 8.94
CA GLY A 135 18.10 -17.70 10.38
C GLY A 135 18.79 -16.47 10.99
N VAL A 136 19.16 -15.48 10.20
CA VAL A 136 19.76 -14.23 10.68
C VAL A 136 18.69 -13.16 10.79
N ALA A 137 18.55 -12.53 11.96
CA ALA A 137 17.64 -11.40 12.15
C ALA A 137 18.18 -10.17 11.40
N VAL A 138 17.43 -9.70 10.41
CA VAL A 138 17.73 -8.51 9.61
C VAL A 138 17.10 -7.29 10.24
N ASP A 139 15.82 -7.39 10.60
CA ASP A 139 15.11 -6.34 11.33
C ASP A 139 14.62 -6.88 12.69
N PRO A 140 14.83 -6.14 13.77
CA PRO A 140 14.34 -6.53 15.09
C PRO A 140 12.81 -6.38 15.16
N PRO A 141 12.15 -7.05 16.10
CA PRO A 141 10.73 -6.85 16.33
C PRO A 141 10.45 -5.42 16.79
N SER A 142 9.24 -4.93 16.47
CA SER A 142 8.80 -3.60 16.88
C SER A 142 8.81 -3.48 18.43
N LEU A 143 9.16 -2.29 18.94
CA LEU A 143 9.22 -2.04 20.38
C LEU A 143 7.87 -2.34 21.06
N ARG A 144 6.76 -2.00 20.40
CA ARG A 144 5.41 -2.26 20.93
C ARG A 144 5.12 -3.76 21.03
N TRP A 145 5.47 -4.52 20.01
CA TRP A 145 5.30 -5.97 20.01
C TRP A 145 6.15 -6.64 21.12
N SER A 146 7.43 -6.24 21.23
CA SER A 146 8.33 -6.76 22.26
C SER A 146 7.83 -6.45 23.66
N ALA A 147 7.30 -5.23 23.88
CA ALA A 147 6.74 -4.85 25.16
C ALA A 147 5.45 -5.63 25.47
N ALA A 148 4.58 -5.86 24.49
CA ALA A 148 3.38 -6.67 24.65
C ALA A 148 3.71 -8.15 24.92
N GLN A 149 4.72 -8.70 24.24
CA GLN A 149 5.20 -10.06 24.45
C GLN A 149 5.76 -10.24 25.87
N ALA A 150 6.49 -9.26 26.37
CA ALA A 150 7.03 -9.27 27.73
C ALA A 150 5.94 -9.09 28.82
N ALA A 151 4.80 -8.53 28.46
CA ALA A 151 3.70 -8.22 29.38
C ALA A 151 2.51 -9.18 29.23
N LEU A 152 2.69 -10.38 28.67
CA LEU A 152 1.58 -11.31 28.38
C LEU A 152 0.70 -11.64 29.58
N ASP A 153 1.26 -11.69 30.79
CA ASP A 153 0.54 -11.98 32.04
C ASP A 153 0.17 -10.72 32.82
N ASP A 154 0.52 -9.53 32.33
CA ASP A 154 0.22 -8.23 32.96
C ASP A 154 -0.85 -7.48 32.13
N HIS A 155 -2.12 -7.68 32.48
CA HIS A 155 -3.25 -7.07 31.79
C HIS A 155 -3.25 -5.55 31.86
N ASP A 156 -2.77 -4.94 32.95
CA ASP A 156 -2.71 -3.50 33.09
C ASP A 156 -1.66 -2.92 32.14
N ARG A 157 -0.53 -3.57 32.05
CA ARG A 157 0.52 -3.16 31.12
C ARG A 157 0.10 -3.34 29.65
N LEU A 158 -0.57 -4.45 29.30
CA LEU A 158 -1.14 -4.63 27.97
C LEU A 158 -2.16 -3.54 27.63
N ARG A 159 -3.02 -3.17 28.57
CA ARG A 159 -3.99 -2.07 28.40
C ARG A 159 -3.29 -0.73 28.16
N GLU A 160 -2.23 -0.41 28.90
CA GLU A 160 -1.41 0.79 28.67
C GLU A 160 -0.76 0.81 27.28
N LEU A 161 -0.33 -0.35 26.78
CA LEU A 161 0.20 -0.52 25.43
C LEU A 161 -0.90 -0.44 24.34
N GLY A 162 -2.18 -0.30 24.74
CA GLY A 162 -3.32 -0.23 23.86
C GLY A 162 -3.68 -1.56 23.21
N VAL A 163 -3.22 -2.68 23.78
CA VAL A 163 -3.62 -4.03 23.34
C VAL A 163 -4.94 -4.36 24.00
N GLY A 164 -6.00 -4.53 23.21
CA GLY A 164 -7.35 -4.77 23.73
C GLY A 164 -7.72 -6.25 23.85
N VAL A 165 -7.15 -7.08 23.02
CA VAL A 165 -7.39 -8.53 23.00
C VAL A 165 -6.08 -9.26 22.82
N VAL A 166 -5.87 -10.32 23.59
CA VAL A 166 -4.73 -11.25 23.48
C VAL A 166 -5.25 -12.63 23.10
N MET A 167 -4.73 -13.18 22.04
CA MET A 167 -4.94 -14.59 21.68
C MET A 167 -3.66 -15.37 21.99
N ARG A 168 -3.77 -16.29 22.94
CA ARG A 168 -2.68 -17.14 23.38
C ARG A 168 -2.39 -18.28 22.38
N ALA A 169 -1.23 -18.90 22.55
CA ALA A 169 -0.81 -20.04 21.73
C ALA A 169 -1.74 -21.25 21.84
N ASP A 170 -2.42 -21.42 22.97
CA ASP A 170 -3.43 -22.47 23.23
C ASP A 170 -4.81 -22.15 22.64
N GLY A 171 -4.96 -20.99 21.96
CA GLY A 171 -6.22 -20.52 21.40
C GLY A 171 -7.12 -19.78 22.39
N SER A 172 -6.72 -19.65 23.66
CA SER A 172 -7.49 -18.86 24.62
C SER A 172 -7.44 -17.38 24.29
N VAL A 173 -8.57 -16.68 24.51
CA VAL A 173 -8.71 -15.26 24.22
C VAL A 173 -8.98 -14.50 25.51
N THR A 174 -8.19 -13.46 25.76
CA THR A 174 -8.30 -12.62 26.95
C THR A 174 -8.50 -11.16 26.55
N GLU A 175 -9.45 -10.49 27.20
CA GLU A 175 -9.68 -9.04 27.06
C GLU A 175 -8.93 -8.26 28.15
N THR A 176 -8.22 -7.21 27.75
CA THR A 176 -7.44 -6.36 28.68
C THR A 176 -8.20 -5.11 29.15
N GLY A 177 -9.32 -4.78 28.47
CA GLY A 177 -10.08 -3.56 28.70
C GLY A 177 -9.52 -2.31 27.99
N ALA A 178 -8.51 -2.43 27.12
CA ALA A 178 -8.06 -1.30 26.31
C ALA A 178 -9.18 -0.87 25.34
N PRO A 179 -9.37 0.45 25.11
CA PRO A 179 -10.39 0.95 24.19
C PRO A 179 -10.05 0.64 22.73
N ALA A 180 -11.07 0.69 21.88
CA ALA A 180 -10.88 0.65 20.43
C ALA A 180 -10.04 1.82 19.96
N ARG A 181 -9.18 1.60 18.97
CA ARG A 181 -8.36 2.65 18.37
C ARG A 181 -9.25 3.62 17.59
N PRO A 182 -9.23 4.92 17.88
CA PRO A 182 -9.97 5.89 17.08
C PRO A 182 -9.40 5.98 15.66
N LEU A 183 -10.26 6.22 14.68
CA LEU A 183 -9.82 6.51 13.32
C LEU A 183 -8.97 7.81 13.32
N PRO A 184 -7.81 7.83 12.64
CA PRO A 184 -6.97 9.02 12.59
C PRO A 184 -7.70 10.14 11.81
N PRO A 185 -8.06 11.27 12.46
CA PRO A 185 -8.86 12.30 11.81
C PRO A 185 -8.18 12.91 10.58
N ALA A 186 -6.85 13.08 10.62
CA ALA A 186 -6.08 13.53 9.48
C ALA A 186 -6.13 12.53 8.30
N GLY A 187 -6.07 11.24 8.58
CA GLY A 187 -6.18 10.19 7.56
C GLY A 187 -7.57 10.18 6.90
N VAL A 188 -8.63 10.33 7.70
CA VAL A 188 -10.01 10.43 7.20
C VAL A 188 -10.18 11.68 6.33
N ALA A 189 -9.65 12.84 6.75
CA ALA A 189 -9.71 14.08 5.99
C ALA A 189 -8.96 13.97 4.65
N LEU A 190 -7.75 13.38 4.65
CA LEU A 190 -6.98 13.14 3.43
C LEU A 190 -7.69 12.16 2.48
N PHE A 191 -8.29 11.11 3.02
CA PHE A 191 -9.07 10.15 2.22
C PHE A 191 -10.29 10.83 1.59
N ALA A 192 -11.03 11.63 2.36
CA ALA A 192 -12.17 12.40 1.85
C ALA A 192 -11.74 13.36 0.74
N LEU A 193 -10.65 14.11 0.96
CA LEU A 193 -10.06 14.99 -0.06
C LEU A 193 -9.68 14.21 -1.33
N TRP A 194 -9.02 13.07 -1.18
CA TRP A 194 -8.65 12.21 -2.31
C TRP A 194 -9.86 11.73 -3.10
N CYS A 195 -10.95 11.37 -2.44
CA CYS A 195 -12.20 10.98 -3.09
C CYS A 195 -12.88 12.15 -3.83
N MET A 196 -12.70 13.39 -3.35
CA MET A 196 -13.30 14.58 -3.97
C MET A 196 -12.55 15.08 -5.20
N VAL A 197 -11.22 14.86 -5.28
CA VAL A 197 -10.37 15.36 -6.38
C VAL A 197 -10.88 14.95 -7.78
N PRO A 198 -11.28 13.69 -8.05
CA PRO A 198 -11.80 13.32 -9.37
C PRO A 198 -13.05 14.12 -9.77
N TRP A 199 -13.95 14.38 -8.82
CA TRP A 199 -15.17 15.15 -9.06
C TRP A 199 -14.87 16.61 -9.39
N LEU A 200 -13.92 17.23 -8.68
CA LEU A 200 -13.49 18.60 -8.93
C LEU A 200 -12.79 18.75 -10.28
N LEU A 201 -12.09 17.73 -10.75
CA LEU A 201 -11.40 17.73 -12.03
C LEU A 201 -12.33 17.42 -13.21
N CYS A 202 -13.36 16.58 -13.02
CA CYS A 202 -14.32 16.23 -14.07
C CYS A 202 -15.27 17.41 -14.43
N ASP A 203 -15.55 18.30 -13.49
CA ASP A 203 -16.50 19.41 -13.72
C ASP A 203 -15.93 20.53 -14.61
N THR A 204 -14.59 20.59 -14.77
CA THR A 204 -13.93 21.59 -15.60
C THR A 204 -14.01 21.31 -17.11
N ASP A 205 -14.30 20.07 -17.52
CA ASP A 205 -14.32 19.72 -18.95
C ASP A 205 -15.64 20.04 -19.66
N HIS A 206 -16.75 20.15 -18.92
CA HIS A 206 -18.04 20.53 -19.52
C HIS A 206 -18.07 22.00 -20.01
N THR A 207 -17.33 22.90 -19.35
CA THR A 207 -17.24 24.31 -19.79
C THR A 207 -16.37 24.50 -21.04
N TYR A 208 -15.42 23.61 -21.28
CA TYR A 208 -14.53 23.71 -22.45
C TYR A 208 -15.21 23.23 -23.74
N SER A 209 -16.09 22.23 -23.66
CA SER A 209 -16.87 21.73 -24.81
C SER A 209 -17.93 22.73 -25.27
N ALA A 210 -18.60 23.40 -24.35
CA ALA A 210 -19.60 24.42 -24.67
C ALA A 210 -19.00 25.64 -25.42
N ARG A 211 -17.79 26.08 -25.04
CA ARG A 211 -17.10 27.22 -25.69
C ARG A 211 -16.66 26.90 -27.13
N ARG A 212 -16.32 25.66 -27.45
CA ARG A 212 -15.95 25.24 -28.82
C ARG A 212 -17.16 25.22 -29.77
N SER A 213 -18.35 24.95 -29.29
CA SER A 213 -19.58 24.93 -30.08
C SER A 213 -20.01 26.35 -30.45
N TYR A 214 -19.84 27.34 -29.57
CA TYR A 214 -20.19 28.74 -29.85
C TYR A 214 -19.28 29.39 -30.90
N LEU A 215 -18.01 29.07 -30.96
CA LEU A 215 -17.07 29.63 -31.96
C LEU A 215 -17.24 29.04 -33.37
N ARG A 216 -17.94 27.92 -33.52
CA ARG A 216 -18.21 27.30 -34.83
C ARG A 216 -19.50 27.82 -35.50
N VAL A 217 -20.40 28.44 -34.73
CA VAL A 217 -21.69 28.97 -35.26
C VAL A 217 -21.59 30.44 -35.68
N SER A 218 -20.59 31.20 -35.24
CA SER A 218 -20.41 32.61 -35.59
C SER A 218 -19.52 32.89 -36.82
N GLY A 219 -19.17 31.85 -37.58
CA GLY A 219 -18.27 31.92 -38.74
C GLY A 219 -18.93 31.57 -40.09
N ASN A 220 -20.24 31.78 -40.26
CA ASN A 220 -20.94 31.77 -41.55
C ASN A 220 -21.60 33.11 -41.85
#